data_ab6719197dac63c654ca4d326db886d1
#
_entry.id   ab6719197dac63c654ca4d326db886d1
#
_cell.length_a   1.000
_cell.length_b   1.000
_cell.length_c   1.000
_cell.angle_alpha   90.00
_cell.angle_beta   90.00
_cell.angle_gamma   90.00
#
_symmetry.space_group_name_H-M   'P 1'
#
loop_
_entity.id
_entity.type
_entity.pdbx_description
1 polymer ?
#
loop_
_entity_poly.entity_id
_entity_poly.type
_entity_poly.pdbx_seq_one_letter_code
_entity_poly.pdbx_strand_id
1 'polypeptide(L)'
;GEDGPTHQPVEHLTNLRTTPNLETWRPCDTSETAISWLAALENSSKPTALILSRQGLPNFERNKSQVDSIKKGAYILHEPEVEPELIFIATGSEVELAMAVAEEVKDRTPVRVVSMPCSERFDSQSEDYQESVLGRGIKRVAIEASHADWWRKYVGLEGDVIGMDSFGESAPGGVLFEHFGFTKEHIISRLGL
;
A
#
# COMPACT_ATOMS: atom_id res chain seq x y z
N GLY A 1 7.57 15.70 2.51
CA GLY A 1 7.99 16.53 3.65
C GLY A 1 8.89 17.67 3.22
N GLU A 2 9.57 18.30 4.16
CA GLU A 2 10.38 19.52 3.93
C GLU A 2 11.63 19.28 3.07
N ASP A 3 12.09 18.04 2.97
CA ASP A 3 13.32 17.72 2.24
C ASP A 3 13.17 17.84 0.71
N GLY A 4 11.95 17.81 0.20
CA GLY A 4 11.62 18.04 -1.20
C GLY A 4 12.03 16.92 -2.18
N PRO A 5 11.88 17.15 -3.49
CA PRO A 5 12.00 16.12 -4.52
C PRO A 5 13.39 15.47 -4.60
N THR A 6 14.45 16.21 -4.22
CA THR A 6 15.83 15.69 -4.28
C THR A 6 16.13 14.63 -3.24
N HIS A 7 15.32 14.54 -2.15
CA HIS A 7 15.49 13.59 -1.06
C HIS A 7 14.28 12.65 -0.91
N GLN A 8 13.19 12.94 -1.63
CA GLN A 8 11.92 12.19 -1.60
C GLN A 8 11.42 11.95 -3.02
N PRO A 9 12.23 11.29 -3.88
CA PRO A 9 11.87 11.08 -5.28
C PRO A 9 10.75 10.04 -5.41
N VAL A 10 9.69 10.39 -6.11
CA VAL A 10 8.47 9.57 -6.29
C VAL A 10 8.69 8.32 -7.14
N GLU A 11 9.67 8.34 -8.05
CA GLU A 11 9.99 7.27 -9.00
C GLU A 11 10.89 6.17 -8.41
N HIS A 12 11.61 6.43 -7.32
CA HIS A 12 12.59 5.49 -6.79
C HIS A 12 11.96 4.19 -6.27
N LEU A 13 10.76 4.23 -5.71
CA LEU A 13 10.05 3.01 -5.29
C LEU A 13 9.79 2.08 -6.46
N THR A 14 9.33 2.62 -7.58
CA THR A 14 9.15 1.86 -8.82
C THR A 14 10.47 1.30 -9.33
N ASN A 15 11.53 2.10 -9.34
CA ASN A 15 12.87 1.65 -9.74
C ASN A 15 13.39 0.51 -8.87
N LEU A 16 13.23 0.59 -7.55
CA LEU A 16 13.62 -0.48 -6.63
C LEU A 16 12.84 -1.76 -6.90
N ARG A 17 11.51 -1.68 -7.02
CA ARG A 17 10.64 -2.83 -7.29
C ARG A 17 10.87 -3.48 -8.66
N THR A 18 11.35 -2.73 -9.65
CA THR A 18 11.71 -3.28 -10.98
C THR A 18 13.13 -3.78 -11.05
N THR A 19 13.96 -3.55 -10.02
CA THR A 19 15.34 -4.04 -9.96
C THR A 19 15.35 -5.56 -9.76
N PRO A 20 15.91 -6.34 -10.71
CA PRO A 20 15.93 -7.78 -10.58
C PRO A 20 16.64 -8.24 -9.30
N ASN A 21 16.07 -9.25 -8.65
CA ASN A 21 16.65 -9.88 -7.47
C ASN A 21 16.72 -8.98 -6.22
N LEU A 22 15.97 -7.88 -6.15
CA LEU A 22 15.83 -7.02 -4.98
C LEU A 22 14.44 -7.24 -4.37
N GLU A 23 14.33 -7.30 -3.06
CA GLU A 23 13.05 -7.22 -2.35
C GLU A 23 12.90 -5.81 -1.75
N THR A 24 11.77 -5.16 -2.03
CA THR A 24 11.47 -3.83 -1.53
C THR A 24 10.30 -3.89 -0.56
N TRP A 25 10.58 -3.57 0.70
CA TRP A 25 9.59 -3.55 1.78
C TRP A 25 9.26 -2.12 2.18
N ARG A 26 7.98 -1.81 2.24
CA ARG A 26 7.44 -0.52 2.71
C ARG A 26 6.38 -0.76 3.79
N PRO A 27 6.82 -1.00 5.03
CA PRO A 27 5.92 -1.32 6.14
C PRO A 27 5.09 -0.12 6.60
N CYS A 28 3.86 -0.37 7.04
CA CYS A 28 2.92 0.66 7.50
C CYS A 28 2.96 0.91 9.01
N ASP A 29 3.51 -0.02 9.80
CA ASP A 29 3.56 0.09 11.25
C ASP A 29 4.67 -0.77 11.88
N THR A 30 4.69 -0.82 13.22
CA THR A 30 5.69 -1.58 13.98
C THR A 30 5.66 -3.07 13.68
N SER A 31 4.48 -3.68 13.53
CA SER A 31 4.34 -5.11 13.26
C SER A 31 4.90 -5.48 11.89
N GLU A 32 4.53 -4.73 10.86
CA GLU A 32 5.09 -4.93 9.52
C GLU A 32 6.58 -4.63 9.47
N THR A 33 7.05 -3.60 10.18
CA THR A 33 8.48 -3.28 10.26
C THR A 33 9.28 -4.44 10.88
N ALA A 34 8.81 -5.00 11.99
CA ALA A 34 9.47 -6.14 12.63
C ALA A 34 9.54 -7.37 11.71
N ILE A 35 8.44 -7.67 11.00
CA ILE A 35 8.39 -8.79 10.06
C ILE A 35 9.25 -8.53 8.81
N SER A 36 9.31 -7.29 8.33
CA SER A 36 10.18 -6.91 7.20
C SER A 36 11.66 -7.09 7.54
N TRP A 37 12.09 -6.70 8.75
CA TRP A 37 13.43 -6.96 9.25
C TRP A 37 13.71 -8.45 9.38
N LEU A 38 12.79 -9.22 9.96
CA LEU A 38 12.94 -10.66 10.06
C LEU A 38 13.07 -11.30 8.67
N ALA A 39 12.23 -10.92 7.72
CA ALA A 39 12.28 -11.41 6.35
C ALA A 39 13.60 -11.07 5.66
N ALA A 40 14.13 -9.86 5.89
CA ALA A 40 15.44 -9.43 5.36
C ALA A 40 16.60 -10.27 5.93
N LEU A 41 16.57 -10.55 7.24
CA LEU A 41 17.61 -11.35 7.91
C LEU A 41 17.57 -12.84 7.53
N GLU A 42 16.38 -13.39 7.31
CA GLU A 42 16.19 -14.77 6.86
C GLU A 42 16.58 -14.96 5.38
N ASN A 43 16.56 -13.91 4.58
CA ASN A 43 16.85 -13.96 3.16
C ASN A 43 18.35 -13.74 2.88
N SER A 44 19.11 -14.81 2.85
CA SER A 44 20.56 -14.76 2.55
C SER A 44 20.90 -14.68 1.05
N SER A 45 19.91 -14.80 0.16
CA SER A 45 20.13 -14.94 -1.29
C SER A 45 19.86 -13.66 -2.10
N LYS A 46 19.16 -12.70 -1.51
CA LYS A 46 18.77 -11.45 -2.17
C LYS A 46 18.98 -10.26 -1.25
N PRO A 47 19.39 -9.10 -1.77
CA PRO A 47 19.38 -7.86 -1.02
C PRO A 47 17.92 -7.43 -0.72
N THR A 48 17.76 -6.67 0.36
CA THR A 48 16.46 -6.14 0.79
C THR A 48 16.57 -4.64 1.03
N ALA A 49 15.68 -3.87 0.43
CA ALA A 49 15.50 -2.46 0.70
C ALA A 49 14.31 -2.26 1.66
N LEU A 50 14.54 -1.61 2.80
CA LEU A 50 13.50 -1.24 3.76
C LEU A 50 13.22 0.25 3.63
N ILE A 51 12.03 0.60 3.15
CA ILE A 51 11.60 1.98 2.91
C ILE A 51 10.67 2.39 4.05
N LEU A 52 11.22 3.08 5.02
CA LEU A 52 10.53 3.46 6.23
C LEU A 52 9.94 4.87 6.12
N SER A 53 8.77 5.07 6.74
CA SER A 53 8.14 6.38 6.82
C SER A 53 8.84 7.25 7.88
N ARG A 54 8.99 8.54 7.60
CA ARG A 54 9.58 9.52 8.51
C ARG A 54 8.60 10.00 9.58
N GLN A 55 7.33 10.12 9.22
CA GLN A 55 6.27 10.50 10.15
C GLN A 55 5.88 9.35 11.09
N GLY A 56 5.30 9.70 12.24
CA GLY A 56 4.67 8.70 13.11
C GLY A 56 3.43 8.11 12.45
N LEU A 57 3.29 6.78 12.50
CA LEU A 57 2.16 6.06 11.92
C LEU A 57 1.43 5.28 13.03
N PRO A 58 0.10 5.10 12.92
CA PRO A 58 -0.66 4.29 13.86
C PRO A 58 -0.28 2.81 13.72
N ASN A 59 -0.48 2.06 14.81
CA ASN A 59 -0.42 0.60 14.77
C ASN A 59 -1.82 0.04 14.56
N PHE A 60 -1.93 -0.97 13.69
CA PHE A 60 -3.18 -1.68 13.45
C PHE A 60 -3.21 -2.99 14.23
N GLU A 61 -4.36 -3.29 14.85
CA GLU A 61 -4.57 -4.59 15.46
C GLU A 61 -4.65 -5.67 14.38
N ARG A 62 -4.05 -6.83 14.66
CA ARG A 62 -4.04 -8.00 13.78
C ARG A 62 -4.22 -9.26 14.58
N ASN A 63 -5.02 -10.17 14.06
CA ASN A 63 -5.03 -11.54 14.55
C ASN A 63 -3.76 -12.30 14.11
N LYS A 64 -3.56 -13.48 14.68
CA LYS A 64 -2.36 -14.29 14.40
C LYS A 64 -2.21 -14.62 12.91
N SER A 65 -3.29 -14.95 12.21
CA SER A 65 -3.26 -15.29 10.78
C SER A 65 -2.82 -14.11 9.91
N GLN A 66 -3.26 -12.89 10.25
CA GLN A 66 -2.84 -11.67 9.57
C GLN A 66 -1.34 -11.41 9.80
N VAL A 67 -0.86 -11.54 11.04
CA VAL A 67 0.58 -11.39 11.36
C VAL A 67 1.42 -12.40 10.57
N ASP A 68 1.02 -13.68 10.56
CA ASP A 68 1.72 -14.73 9.81
C ASP A 68 1.71 -14.45 8.28
N SER A 69 0.70 -13.74 7.78
CA SER A 69 0.54 -13.42 6.37
C SER A 69 1.36 -12.20 5.89
N ILE A 70 1.85 -11.35 6.80
CA ILE A 70 2.73 -10.22 6.43
C ILE A 70 3.94 -10.71 5.61
N LYS A 71 4.54 -11.85 5.99
CA LYS A 71 5.68 -12.45 5.26
C LYS A 71 5.36 -12.82 3.82
N LYS A 72 4.10 -12.94 3.45
CA LYS A 72 3.66 -13.25 2.07
C LYS A 72 3.67 -12.03 1.15
N GLY A 73 3.91 -10.83 1.71
CA GLY A 73 4.09 -9.59 0.96
C GLY A 73 2.83 -8.76 0.74
N ALA A 74 1.64 -9.36 0.82
CA ALA A 74 0.36 -8.67 0.92
C ALA A 74 -0.64 -9.55 1.67
N TYR A 75 -1.58 -8.92 2.36
CA TYR A 75 -2.62 -9.61 3.12
C TYR A 75 -3.82 -8.69 3.35
N ILE A 76 -4.97 -9.29 3.68
CA ILE A 76 -6.18 -8.54 4.03
C ILE A 76 -6.00 -7.99 5.45
N LEU A 77 -5.87 -6.67 5.57
CA LEU A 77 -5.82 -5.97 6.85
C LEU A 77 -7.23 -5.74 7.42
N HIS A 78 -8.17 -5.34 6.55
CA HIS A 78 -9.57 -5.15 6.89
C HIS A 78 -10.46 -5.85 5.86
N GLU A 79 -11.42 -6.62 6.35
CA GLU A 79 -12.46 -7.29 5.59
C GLU A 79 -13.81 -6.77 6.06
N PRO A 80 -14.69 -6.28 5.17
CA PRO A 80 -16.04 -5.89 5.56
C PRO A 80 -16.89 -7.12 5.95
N GLU A 81 -17.98 -6.93 6.70
CA GLU A 81 -18.87 -8.02 7.13
C GLU A 81 -19.65 -8.68 5.97
N VAL A 82 -19.72 -7.99 4.84
CA VAL A 82 -20.40 -8.45 3.61
C VAL A 82 -19.39 -8.51 2.46
N GLU A 83 -19.79 -9.11 1.33
CA GLU A 83 -18.92 -9.20 0.15
C GLU A 83 -18.39 -7.82 -0.27
N PRO A 84 -17.08 -7.63 -0.44
CA PRO A 84 -16.52 -6.33 -0.82
C PRO A 84 -16.92 -5.94 -2.25
N GLU A 85 -17.32 -4.71 -2.43
CA GLU A 85 -17.57 -4.10 -3.75
C GLU A 85 -16.32 -3.39 -4.29
N LEU A 86 -15.39 -3.05 -3.40
CA LEU A 86 -14.16 -2.33 -3.72
C LEU A 86 -12.99 -2.87 -2.88
N ILE A 87 -11.81 -2.91 -3.48
CA ILE A 87 -10.58 -3.29 -2.77
C ILE A 87 -9.59 -2.13 -2.85
N PHE A 88 -9.18 -1.62 -1.70
CA PHE A 88 -8.01 -0.75 -1.61
C PHE A 88 -6.75 -1.57 -1.41
N ILE A 89 -5.71 -1.25 -2.19
CA ILE A 89 -4.37 -1.80 -2.03
C ILE A 89 -3.48 -0.64 -1.62
N ALA A 90 -2.93 -0.69 -0.41
CA ALA A 90 -2.08 0.38 0.11
C ALA A 90 -0.79 -0.19 0.72
N THR A 91 0.19 0.67 0.90
CA THR A 91 1.48 0.31 1.49
C THR A 91 2.06 1.48 2.27
N GLY A 92 2.87 1.18 3.29
CA GLY A 92 3.49 2.22 4.11
C GLY A 92 2.48 3.18 4.73
N SER A 93 2.79 4.47 4.69
CA SER A 93 1.95 5.52 5.29
C SER A 93 0.53 5.62 4.73
N GLU A 94 0.30 5.20 3.51
CA GLU A 94 -1.01 5.31 2.86
C GLU A 94 -2.01 4.22 3.30
N VAL A 95 -1.57 3.20 4.05
CA VAL A 95 -2.47 2.22 4.67
C VAL A 95 -3.43 2.89 5.65
N GLU A 96 -2.95 3.86 6.43
CA GLU A 96 -3.80 4.65 7.32
C GLU A 96 -4.93 5.35 6.55
N LEU A 97 -4.58 5.98 5.43
CA LEU A 97 -5.56 6.67 4.58
C LEU A 97 -6.59 5.71 3.99
N ALA A 98 -6.14 4.55 3.50
CA ALA A 98 -7.02 3.51 2.98
C ALA A 98 -8.03 3.01 4.05
N MET A 99 -7.55 2.76 5.27
CA MET A 99 -8.39 2.38 6.41
C MET A 99 -9.39 3.47 6.78
N ALA A 100 -8.94 4.74 6.80
CA ALA A 100 -9.79 5.87 7.12
C ALA A 100 -10.90 6.09 6.08
N VAL A 101 -10.62 5.90 4.79
CA VAL A 101 -11.65 5.95 3.74
C VAL A 101 -12.61 4.78 3.86
N ALA A 102 -12.12 3.56 4.06
CA ALA A 102 -12.96 2.37 4.20
C ALA A 102 -13.95 2.52 5.37
N GLU A 103 -13.50 3.04 6.51
CA GLU A 103 -14.37 3.31 7.67
C GLU A 103 -15.42 4.40 7.38
N GLU A 104 -15.05 5.46 6.66
CA GLU A 104 -15.95 6.55 6.31
C GLU A 104 -17.09 6.12 5.38
N VAL A 105 -16.82 5.16 4.49
CA VAL A 105 -17.80 4.74 3.47
C VAL A 105 -18.49 3.41 3.79
N LYS A 106 -18.20 2.78 4.93
CA LYS A 106 -18.62 1.41 5.27
C LYS A 106 -20.12 1.13 5.15
N ASP A 107 -20.97 2.14 5.45
CA ASP A 107 -22.42 2.00 5.44
C ASP A 107 -23.03 2.06 4.02
N ARG A 108 -22.22 2.41 3.00
CA ARG A 108 -22.68 2.58 1.61
C ARG A 108 -21.86 1.77 0.59
N THR A 109 -20.60 1.53 0.87
CA THR A 109 -19.71 0.77 -0.01
C THR A 109 -18.83 -0.13 0.83
N PRO A 110 -19.02 -1.46 0.79
CA PRO A 110 -18.17 -2.38 1.50
C PRO A 110 -16.76 -2.42 0.89
N VAL A 111 -15.73 -2.05 1.64
CA VAL A 111 -14.35 -1.95 1.17
C VAL A 111 -13.46 -2.93 1.90
N ARG A 112 -12.78 -3.80 1.15
CA ARG A 112 -11.63 -4.56 1.65
C ARG A 112 -10.38 -3.69 1.61
N VAL A 113 -9.57 -3.70 2.67
CA VAL A 113 -8.26 -3.06 2.67
C VAL A 113 -7.17 -4.11 2.71
N VAL A 114 -6.31 -4.08 1.69
CA VAL A 114 -5.13 -4.93 1.55
C VAL A 114 -3.90 -4.08 1.86
N SER A 115 -3.12 -4.50 2.87
CA SER A 115 -1.77 -3.98 3.05
C SER A 115 -0.80 -4.81 2.21
N MET A 116 0.02 -4.15 1.39
CA MET A 116 1.01 -4.77 0.51
C MET A 116 2.42 -4.24 0.80
N PRO A 117 3.04 -4.65 1.92
CA PRO A 117 4.37 -4.17 2.28
C PRO A 117 5.48 -4.63 1.32
N CYS A 118 5.32 -5.74 0.57
CA CYS A 118 6.33 -6.22 -0.38
C CYS A 118 5.67 -6.92 -1.58
N SER A 119 5.60 -6.21 -2.68
CA SER A 119 4.98 -6.71 -3.91
C SER A 119 5.69 -7.93 -4.51
N GLU A 120 7.01 -7.98 -4.43
CA GLU A 120 7.82 -9.08 -4.99
C GLU A 120 7.57 -10.41 -4.26
N ARG A 121 7.35 -10.34 -2.95
CA ARG A 121 6.94 -11.52 -2.16
C ARG A 121 5.52 -11.95 -2.48
N PHE A 122 4.62 -11.01 -2.64
CA PHE A 122 3.25 -11.29 -3.03
C PHE A 122 3.16 -11.94 -4.42
N ASP A 123 3.90 -11.43 -5.39
CA ASP A 123 3.96 -11.98 -6.74
C ASP A 123 4.49 -13.43 -6.79
N SER A 124 5.29 -13.83 -5.78
CA SER A 124 5.81 -15.20 -5.66
C SER A 124 4.83 -16.18 -5.00
N GLN A 125 3.69 -15.71 -4.50
CA GLN A 125 2.67 -16.59 -3.92
C GLN A 125 1.88 -17.34 -5.00
N SER A 126 1.17 -18.39 -4.58
CA SER A 126 0.27 -19.11 -5.48
C SER A 126 -0.85 -18.20 -6.00
N GLU A 127 -1.37 -18.51 -7.19
CA GLU A 127 -2.51 -17.82 -7.78
C GLU A 127 -3.72 -17.82 -6.83
N ASP A 128 -4.00 -18.94 -6.17
CA ASP A 128 -5.09 -19.06 -5.19
C ASP A 128 -4.93 -18.06 -4.04
N TYR A 129 -3.70 -17.86 -3.54
CA TYR A 129 -3.44 -16.89 -2.49
C TYR A 129 -3.63 -15.47 -3.01
N GLN A 130 -3.08 -15.16 -4.17
CA GLN A 130 -3.22 -13.83 -4.79
C GLN A 130 -4.71 -13.51 -5.04
N GLU A 131 -5.48 -14.46 -5.54
CA GLU A 131 -6.92 -14.30 -5.72
C GLU A 131 -7.68 -14.13 -4.40
N SER A 132 -7.31 -14.89 -3.36
CA SER A 132 -7.95 -14.76 -2.06
C SER A 132 -7.77 -13.36 -1.45
N VAL A 133 -6.63 -12.71 -1.72
CA VAL A 133 -6.32 -11.36 -1.23
C VAL A 133 -6.96 -10.28 -2.12
N LEU A 134 -6.77 -10.38 -3.45
CA LEU A 134 -7.15 -9.33 -4.40
C LEU A 134 -8.57 -9.51 -4.99
N GLY A 135 -9.26 -10.59 -4.64
CA GLY A 135 -10.58 -10.91 -5.20
C GLY A 135 -10.55 -11.14 -6.71
N ARG A 136 -11.61 -11.71 -7.25
CA ARG A 136 -11.80 -11.88 -8.68
C ARG A 136 -13.00 -11.04 -9.14
N GLY A 137 -12.79 -10.19 -10.14
CA GLY A 137 -13.88 -9.36 -10.70
C GLY A 137 -14.30 -8.17 -9.83
N ILE A 138 -13.58 -7.88 -8.75
CA ILE A 138 -13.84 -6.74 -7.89
C ILE A 138 -12.95 -5.56 -8.33
N LYS A 139 -13.50 -4.37 -8.39
CA LYS A 139 -12.74 -3.14 -8.69
C LYS A 139 -11.65 -2.92 -7.64
N ARG A 140 -10.45 -2.58 -8.10
CA ARG A 140 -9.30 -2.33 -7.22
C ARG A 140 -8.79 -0.91 -7.39
N VAL A 141 -8.39 -0.31 -6.28
CA VAL A 141 -7.77 1.02 -6.26
C VAL A 141 -6.50 0.92 -5.43
N ALA A 142 -5.38 1.34 -5.98
CA ALA A 142 -4.13 1.42 -5.26
C ALA A 142 -3.90 2.83 -4.71
N ILE A 143 -3.31 2.92 -3.52
CA ILE A 143 -3.03 4.20 -2.84
C ILE A 143 -1.58 4.18 -2.37
N GLU A 144 -0.74 4.99 -3.01
CA GLU A 144 0.66 5.16 -2.62
C GLU A 144 1.21 6.52 -3.10
N ALA A 145 1.87 7.27 -2.20
CA ALA A 145 2.57 8.51 -2.52
C ALA A 145 3.89 8.21 -3.28
N SER A 146 3.76 7.62 -4.47
CA SER A 146 4.81 7.20 -5.39
C SER A 146 4.24 7.20 -6.81
N HIS A 147 5.10 6.95 -7.82
CA HIS A 147 4.66 6.92 -9.21
C HIS A 147 3.58 5.87 -9.45
N ALA A 148 2.48 6.28 -10.10
CA ALA A 148 1.25 5.50 -10.21
C ALA A 148 1.39 4.21 -11.03
N ASP A 149 2.27 4.18 -12.04
CA ASP A 149 2.32 3.10 -13.04
C ASP A 149 2.63 1.73 -12.47
N TRP A 150 3.41 1.64 -11.38
CA TRP A 150 3.70 0.34 -10.76
C TRP A 150 2.45 -0.44 -10.40
N TRP A 151 1.40 0.27 -9.97
CA TRP A 151 0.18 -0.35 -9.47
C TRP A 151 -0.75 -0.86 -10.55
N ARG A 152 -0.55 -0.47 -11.83
CA ARG A 152 -1.40 -0.87 -12.96
C ARG A 152 -1.51 -2.39 -13.12
N LYS A 153 -0.46 -3.15 -12.79
CA LYS A 153 -0.51 -4.62 -12.85
C LYS A 153 -1.47 -5.24 -11.85
N TYR A 154 -1.76 -4.57 -10.73
CA TYR A 154 -2.68 -5.07 -9.69
C TYR A 154 -4.10 -4.56 -9.87
N VAL A 155 -4.25 -3.31 -10.29
CA VAL A 155 -5.58 -2.71 -10.45
C VAL A 155 -6.19 -2.96 -11.83
N GLY A 156 -5.36 -3.22 -12.84
CA GLY A 156 -5.82 -3.43 -14.22
C GLY A 156 -6.30 -2.13 -14.89
N LEU A 157 -7.03 -2.27 -16.00
CA LEU A 157 -7.56 -1.13 -16.76
C LEU A 157 -8.81 -0.52 -16.12
N GLU A 158 -9.60 -1.31 -15.42
CA GLU A 158 -10.86 -0.90 -14.77
C GLU A 158 -10.61 -0.27 -13.39
N GLY A 159 -9.43 -0.48 -12.82
CA GLY A 159 -9.06 0.06 -11.52
C GLY A 159 -8.49 1.46 -11.60
N ASP A 160 -8.27 2.07 -10.43
CA ASP A 160 -7.70 3.40 -10.32
C ASP A 160 -6.45 3.39 -9.42
N VAL A 161 -5.63 4.42 -9.54
CA VAL A 161 -4.43 4.63 -8.71
C VAL A 161 -4.44 6.05 -8.16
N ILE A 162 -4.44 6.16 -6.85
CA ILE A 162 -4.17 7.40 -6.13
C ILE A 162 -2.66 7.44 -5.92
N GLY A 163 -1.96 8.06 -6.82
CA GLY A 163 -0.50 8.10 -6.87
C GLY A 163 -0.02 9.44 -7.37
N MET A 164 1.26 9.52 -7.69
CA MET A 164 1.90 10.73 -8.20
C MET A 164 2.32 10.53 -9.66
N ASP A 165 2.14 11.55 -10.46
CA ASP A 165 2.55 11.65 -11.86
C ASP A 165 3.49 12.84 -12.13
N SER A 166 3.84 13.56 -11.06
CA SER A 166 4.77 14.70 -11.06
C SER A 166 5.83 14.54 -9.98
N PHE A 167 6.83 15.42 -9.98
CA PHE A 167 7.76 15.52 -8.86
C PHE A 167 7.05 15.96 -7.57
N GLY A 168 7.61 15.57 -6.42
CA GLY A 168 7.19 16.08 -5.13
C GLY A 168 7.55 17.54 -4.92
N GLU A 169 7.11 18.11 -3.81
CA GLU A 169 7.36 19.49 -3.42
C GLU A 169 7.95 19.53 -2.00
N SER A 170 8.43 20.71 -1.60
CA SER A 170 9.01 20.91 -0.26
C SER A 170 8.05 21.71 0.62
N ALA A 171 7.38 21.00 1.53
CA ALA A 171 6.50 21.57 2.55
C ALA A 171 6.25 20.54 3.66
N PRO A 172 5.60 20.90 4.79
CA PRO A 172 5.15 19.93 5.78
C PRO A 172 4.32 18.80 5.16
N GLY A 173 4.53 17.55 5.60
CA GLY A 173 3.93 16.37 5.00
C GLY A 173 2.41 16.45 4.84
N GLY A 174 1.67 16.94 5.87
CA GLY A 174 0.21 17.10 5.80
C GLY A 174 -0.24 18.07 4.71
N VAL A 175 0.51 19.17 4.51
CA VAL A 175 0.23 20.13 3.42
C VAL A 175 0.45 19.48 2.06
N LEU A 176 1.47 18.64 1.92
CA LEU A 176 1.74 17.93 0.66
C LEU A 176 0.71 16.85 0.38
N PHE A 177 0.26 16.11 1.41
CA PHE A 177 -0.82 15.14 1.25
C PHE A 177 -2.10 15.82 0.75
N GLU A 178 -2.46 16.97 1.31
CA GLU A 178 -3.60 17.77 0.84
C GLU A 178 -3.38 18.24 -0.61
N HIS A 179 -2.21 18.82 -0.89
CA HIS A 179 -1.86 19.35 -2.22
C HIS A 179 -1.93 18.29 -3.33
N PHE A 180 -1.43 17.09 -3.06
CA PHE A 180 -1.42 15.98 -4.02
C PHE A 180 -2.67 15.09 -3.95
N GLY A 181 -3.67 15.43 -3.14
CA GLY A 181 -4.94 14.72 -3.09
C GLY A 181 -4.91 13.42 -2.28
N PHE A 182 -3.92 13.22 -1.39
CA PHE A 182 -3.91 12.11 -0.44
C PHE A 182 -4.75 12.43 0.80
N THR A 183 -6.02 12.74 0.58
CA THR A 183 -7.01 12.99 1.64
C THR A 183 -8.24 12.11 1.45
N LYS A 184 -8.96 11.85 2.54
CA LYS A 184 -10.22 11.07 2.49
C LYS A 184 -11.23 11.70 1.54
N GLU A 185 -11.43 12.99 1.67
CA GLU A 185 -12.40 13.77 0.90
C GLU A 185 -12.12 13.70 -0.60
N HIS A 186 -10.85 13.83 -0.98
CA HIS A 186 -10.44 13.73 -2.37
C HIS A 186 -10.68 12.32 -2.93
N ILE A 187 -10.27 11.28 -2.20
CA ILE A 187 -10.44 9.88 -2.63
C ILE A 187 -11.92 9.54 -2.77
N ILE A 188 -12.75 9.87 -1.77
CA ILE A 188 -14.20 9.65 -1.80
C ILE A 188 -14.82 10.35 -3.01
N SER A 189 -14.51 11.64 -3.20
CA SER A 189 -15.02 12.41 -4.34
C SER A 189 -14.59 11.85 -5.69
N ARG A 190 -13.30 11.50 -5.84
CA ARG A 190 -12.74 10.96 -7.08
C ARG A 190 -13.33 9.62 -7.48
N LEU A 191 -13.61 8.76 -6.51
CA LEU A 191 -14.15 7.42 -6.73
C LEU A 191 -15.69 7.37 -6.76
N GLY A 192 -16.36 8.45 -6.33
CA GLY A 192 -17.81 8.54 -6.26
C GLY A 192 -18.43 7.70 -5.14
N LEU A 193 -17.73 7.56 -4.01
CA LEU A 193 -18.08 6.74 -2.84
C LEU A 193 -19.01 7.47 -1.85
#